data_d2e35fff124413d6beceab7dbfa98571
#
_entry.id   d2e35fff124413d6beceab7dbfa98571
#
_cell.length_a   1.000
_cell.length_b   1.000
_cell.length_c   1.000
_cell.angle_alpha   90.00
_cell.angle_beta   90.00
_cell.angle_gamma   90.00
#
_symmetry.space_group_name_H-M   'P 1'
#
loop_
_entity.id
_entity.type
_entity.pdbx_description
1 polymer ?
#
loop_
_entity_poly.entity_id
_entity_poly.type
_entity_poly.pdbx_seq_one_letter_code
_entity_poly.pdbx_strand_id
1 'polypeptide(L)'
;MENSQGGAKGAQETQPKGTQPKAAQPKGVQPKATQLVVGAVLVDDLRQPMRFLAAQRAYPAQLRGQWEFPGGKVEPGEAPQAALARELREELDIVVKIGVEVTPDTPLSAWPLKPGLEMRVWLVSTDRPEISPGTSHMQVKWVTPVQALDLNWLAPDLPIVRQIIKLMAAGQGKCVQS
;
A
#
# COMPACT_ATOMS: atom_id res chain seq x y z
N MET A 1 -37.96 -26.82 -93.79
CA MET A 1 -38.54 -25.68 -93.19
C MET A 1 -38.71 -25.95 -91.72
N GLU A 2 -38.14 -25.05 -90.86
CA GLU A 2 -38.44 -24.78 -89.53
C GLU A 2 -38.06 -25.81 -88.45
N ASN A 3 -37.05 -25.53 -87.74
CA ASN A 3 -36.77 -24.73 -86.57
C ASN A 3 -37.52 -25.20 -85.33
N SER A 4 -36.80 -25.76 -84.40
CA SER A 4 -37.20 -25.83 -82.97
C SER A 4 -36.01 -25.73 -82.06
N GLN A 5 -35.95 -24.66 -81.30
CA GLN A 5 -34.96 -24.39 -80.30
C GLN A 5 -35.35 -25.08 -79.00
N GLY A 6 -34.41 -25.83 -78.44
CA GLY A 6 -34.53 -26.40 -77.11
C GLY A 6 -33.90 -25.52 -76.03
N GLY A 7 -34.71 -25.04 -75.11
CA GLY A 7 -34.26 -24.23 -73.97
C GLY A 7 -33.65 -25.09 -72.89
N ALA A 8 -32.40 -24.79 -72.51
CA ALA A 8 -31.75 -25.38 -71.36
C ALA A 8 -32.16 -24.63 -70.11
N LYS A 9 -32.72 -25.33 -69.09
CA LYS A 9 -32.99 -24.81 -67.75
C LYS A 9 -31.68 -24.83 -66.91
N GLY A 10 -31.20 -23.68 -66.55
CA GLY A 10 -30.10 -23.56 -65.61
C GLY A 10 -30.51 -23.95 -64.17
N ALA A 11 -29.80 -24.90 -63.63
CA ALA A 11 -29.90 -25.21 -62.20
C ALA A 11 -29.16 -24.15 -61.40
N GLN A 12 -29.85 -23.43 -60.52
CA GLN A 12 -29.23 -22.58 -59.52
C GLN A 12 -28.72 -23.43 -58.37
N GLU A 13 -27.42 -23.41 -58.22
CA GLU A 13 -26.68 -24.02 -57.11
C GLU A 13 -26.77 -23.08 -55.89
N THR A 14 -27.52 -23.53 -54.88
CA THR A 14 -27.65 -22.81 -53.59
C THR A 14 -26.45 -23.14 -52.71
N GLN A 15 -25.53 -22.18 -52.55
CA GLN A 15 -24.42 -22.28 -51.61
C GLN A 15 -24.94 -22.21 -50.14
N PRO A 16 -24.47 -23.08 -49.23
CA PRO A 16 -24.80 -23.00 -47.82
C PRO A 16 -24.05 -21.82 -47.17
N LYS A 17 -24.77 -20.92 -46.52
CA LYS A 17 -24.23 -19.89 -45.66
C LYS A 17 -23.46 -20.51 -44.49
N GLY A 18 -22.15 -20.51 -44.57
CA GLY A 18 -21.28 -20.86 -43.46
C GLY A 18 -21.43 -19.89 -42.28
N THR A 19 -22.05 -20.38 -41.23
CA THR A 19 -22.09 -19.68 -39.93
C THR A 19 -20.73 -19.86 -39.27
N GLN A 20 -19.88 -18.81 -39.32
CA GLN A 20 -18.63 -18.80 -38.55
C GLN A 20 -18.97 -18.75 -37.06
N PRO A 21 -18.39 -19.63 -36.21
CA PRO A 21 -18.53 -19.52 -34.80
C PRO A 21 -17.82 -18.25 -34.31
N LYS A 22 -18.58 -17.33 -33.69
CA LYS A 22 -18.06 -16.14 -33.04
C LYS A 22 -17.16 -16.56 -31.90
N ALA A 23 -15.86 -16.46 -32.10
CA ALA A 23 -14.87 -16.72 -31.05
C ALA A 23 -15.19 -15.87 -29.83
N ALA A 24 -15.50 -16.52 -28.72
CA ALA A 24 -15.68 -15.87 -27.45
C ALA A 24 -14.32 -15.28 -27.02
N GLN A 25 -14.20 -13.97 -27.02
CA GLN A 25 -13.05 -13.28 -26.46
C GLN A 25 -12.98 -13.62 -24.96
N PRO A 26 -11.82 -14.03 -24.42
CA PRO A 26 -11.68 -14.24 -23.00
C PRO A 26 -11.97 -12.90 -22.30
N LYS A 27 -12.91 -12.90 -21.35
CA LYS A 27 -13.15 -11.75 -20.48
C LYS A 27 -11.85 -11.47 -19.77
N GLY A 28 -11.15 -10.40 -20.19
CA GLY A 28 -9.92 -9.95 -19.55
C GLY A 28 -10.21 -9.70 -18.09
N VAL A 29 -9.55 -10.43 -17.20
CA VAL A 29 -9.52 -10.13 -15.77
C VAL A 29 -8.81 -8.79 -15.68
N GLN A 30 -9.56 -7.71 -15.50
CA GLN A 30 -8.98 -6.41 -15.21
C GLN A 30 -8.21 -6.55 -13.88
N PRO A 31 -6.93 -6.17 -13.82
CA PRO A 31 -6.20 -6.20 -12.56
C PRO A 31 -6.97 -5.33 -11.57
N LYS A 32 -7.35 -5.91 -10.45
CA LYS A 32 -8.02 -5.21 -9.36
C LYS A 32 -7.11 -4.05 -8.95
N ALA A 33 -7.61 -2.82 -8.99
CA ALA A 33 -6.83 -1.63 -8.63
C ALA A 33 -6.16 -1.85 -7.26
N THR A 34 -4.85 -1.59 -7.19
CA THR A 34 -4.10 -1.70 -5.94
C THR A 34 -4.58 -0.61 -4.98
N GLN A 35 -5.03 -1.02 -3.80
CA GLN A 35 -5.36 -0.09 -2.73
C GLN A 35 -4.08 0.41 -2.08
N LEU A 36 -3.93 1.72 -2.00
CA LEU A 36 -2.82 2.34 -1.30
C LEU A 36 -3.18 2.60 0.17
N VAL A 37 -2.23 2.28 1.05
CA VAL A 37 -2.25 2.58 2.47
C VAL A 37 -1.08 3.51 2.78
N VAL A 38 -1.22 4.36 3.78
CA VAL A 38 -0.15 5.21 4.31
C VAL A 38 0.18 4.82 5.73
N GLY A 39 1.47 4.89 6.09
CA GLY A 39 1.96 4.62 7.44
C GLY A 39 2.90 5.70 7.93
N ALA A 40 2.87 5.96 9.22
CA ALA A 40 3.71 6.94 9.89
C ALA A 40 4.77 6.29 10.77
N VAL A 41 6.03 6.61 10.52
CA VAL A 41 7.10 6.45 11.50
C VAL A 41 7.21 7.74 12.28
N LEU A 42 6.44 7.85 13.36
CA LEU A 42 6.52 9.00 14.24
C LEU A 42 7.81 8.94 15.04
N VAL A 43 8.69 9.91 14.82
CA VAL A 43 10.02 10.00 15.46
C VAL A 43 10.06 11.19 16.42
N ASP A 44 10.97 11.13 17.39
CA ASP A 44 11.23 12.21 18.35
C ASP A 44 11.89 13.43 17.70
N ASP A 45 12.75 13.24 16.71
CA ASP A 45 13.36 14.32 15.92
C ASP A 45 13.54 13.85 14.46
N LEU A 46 13.07 14.66 13.49
CA LEU A 46 13.21 14.36 12.06
C LEU A 46 14.66 14.47 11.56
N ARG A 47 15.51 15.25 12.23
CA ARG A 47 16.90 15.44 11.82
C ARG A 47 17.82 14.35 12.37
N GLN A 48 17.55 13.92 13.61
CA GLN A 48 18.36 12.92 14.31
C GLN A 48 17.45 12.01 15.16
N PRO A 49 16.70 11.11 14.53
CA PRO A 49 15.79 10.23 15.24
C PRO A 49 16.53 9.25 16.13
N MET A 50 16.17 9.19 17.40
CA MET A 50 16.71 8.24 18.39
C MET A 50 15.71 7.16 18.75
N ARG A 51 14.43 7.43 18.59
CA ARG A 51 13.33 6.53 18.88
C ARG A 51 12.14 6.83 17.97
N PHE A 52 11.28 5.85 17.82
CA PHE A 52 10.03 5.99 17.06
C PHE A 52 8.86 5.33 17.79
N LEU A 53 7.65 5.74 17.44
CA LEU A 53 6.43 5.25 18.03
C LEU A 53 6.00 3.94 17.36
N ALA A 54 5.71 2.93 18.16
CA ALA A 54 4.99 1.73 17.77
C ALA A 54 3.57 1.79 18.34
N ALA A 55 2.57 1.37 17.57
CA ALA A 55 1.18 1.29 17.99
C ALA A 55 0.73 -0.16 18.05
N GLN A 56 0.04 -0.56 19.12
CA GLN A 56 -0.42 -1.92 19.31
C GLN A 56 -1.89 -2.06 18.98
N ARG A 57 -2.22 -2.90 18.00
CA ARG A 57 -3.58 -3.08 17.48
C ARG A 57 -4.57 -3.53 18.53
N ALA A 58 -5.74 -2.89 18.57
CA ALA A 58 -6.89 -3.31 19.36
C ALA A 58 -7.77 -4.33 18.61
N TYR A 59 -7.84 -4.24 17.29
CA TYR A 59 -8.68 -5.09 16.42
C TYR A 59 -8.04 -5.24 15.02
N PRO A 60 -8.51 -6.18 14.17
CA PRO A 60 -9.42 -7.27 14.50
C PRO A 60 -8.76 -8.29 15.45
N ALA A 61 -9.57 -9.18 16.03
CA ALA A 61 -9.10 -10.13 17.05
C ALA A 61 -7.87 -10.96 16.63
N GLN A 62 -7.77 -11.32 15.33
CA GLN A 62 -6.65 -12.10 14.77
C GLN A 62 -5.31 -11.35 14.78
N LEU A 63 -5.34 -10.02 14.79
CA LEU A 63 -4.16 -9.15 14.76
C LEU A 63 -3.97 -8.40 16.08
N ARG A 64 -4.89 -8.59 17.03
CA ARG A 64 -4.86 -7.90 18.32
C ARG A 64 -3.57 -8.18 19.06
N GLY A 65 -2.96 -7.14 19.60
CA GLY A 65 -1.71 -7.20 20.34
C GLY A 65 -0.45 -7.20 19.49
N GLN A 66 -0.56 -7.29 18.15
CA GLN A 66 0.58 -7.06 17.27
C GLN A 66 0.85 -5.57 17.11
N TRP A 67 2.12 -5.24 16.83
CA TRP A 67 2.55 -3.86 16.65
C TRP A 67 2.58 -3.48 15.17
N GLU A 68 2.30 -2.22 14.91
CA GLU A 68 2.26 -1.64 13.56
C GLU A 68 2.68 -0.17 13.57
N PHE A 69 2.82 0.39 12.38
CA PHE A 69 2.88 1.84 12.19
C PHE A 69 1.45 2.38 12.06
N PRO A 70 1.09 3.47 12.80
CA PRO A 70 -0.22 4.09 12.68
C PRO A 70 -0.42 4.65 11.28
N GLY A 71 -1.65 4.60 10.78
CA GLY A 71 -2.02 5.04 9.46
C GLY A 71 -3.21 4.30 8.90
N GLY A 72 -3.52 4.53 7.63
CA GLY A 72 -4.73 3.95 7.04
C GLY A 72 -4.81 4.05 5.53
N LYS A 73 -6.01 3.91 4.99
CA LYS A 73 -6.23 3.87 3.55
C LYS A 73 -6.25 5.27 2.94
N VAL A 74 -5.65 5.38 1.76
CA VAL A 74 -5.82 6.57 0.92
C VAL A 74 -7.20 6.51 0.27
N GLU A 75 -7.99 7.57 0.41
CA GLU A 75 -9.30 7.70 -0.21
C GLU A 75 -9.19 8.06 -1.70
N PRO A 76 -10.22 7.76 -2.51
CA PRO A 76 -10.20 8.13 -3.92
C PRO A 76 -9.99 9.63 -4.15
N GLY A 77 -8.95 9.98 -4.91
CA GLY A 77 -8.60 11.39 -5.20
C GLY A 77 -7.83 12.10 -4.11
N GLU A 78 -7.53 11.44 -2.99
CA GLU A 78 -6.74 11.99 -1.89
C GLU A 78 -5.24 11.86 -2.16
N ALA A 79 -4.47 12.90 -1.83
CA ALA A 79 -3.01 12.80 -1.87
C ALA A 79 -2.51 11.94 -0.68
N PRO A 80 -1.51 11.05 -0.87
CA PRO A 80 -1.05 10.15 0.20
C PRO A 80 -0.62 10.85 1.49
N GLN A 81 0.04 11.99 1.41
CA GLN A 81 0.44 12.75 2.61
C GLN A 81 -0.76 13.41 3.32
N ALA A 82 -1.81 13.78 2.56
CA ALA A 82 -3.05 14.29 3.16
C ALA A 82 -3.78 13.16 3.91
N ALA A 83 -3.86 11.96 3.30
CA ALA A 83 -4.37 10.76 3.96
C ALA A 83 -3.62 10.46 5.26
N LEU A 84 -2.28 10.51 5.22
CA LEU A 84 -1.46 10.28 6.41
C LEU A 84 -1.78 11.27 7.53
N ALA A 85 -1.88 12.55 7.21
CA ALA A 85 -2.20 13.58 8.21
C ALA A 85 -3.62 13.43 8.78
N ARG A 86 -4.58 13.02 7.94
CA ARG A 86 -5.97 12.73 8.35
C ARG A 86 -6.01 11.52 9.30
N GLU A 87 -5.41 10.40 8.90
CA GLU A 87 -5.39 9.17 9.70
C GLU A 87 -4.74 9.38 11.08
N LEU A 88 -3.61 10.11 11.14
CA LEU A 88 -2.94 10.38 12.42
C LEU A 88 -3.75 11.31 13.33
N ARG A 89 -4.54 12.21 12.74
CA ARG A 89 -5.48 13.03 13.52
C ARG A 89 -6.65 12.20 14.05
N GLU A 90 -7.18 11.28 13.24
CA GLU A 90 -8.29 10.41 13.63
C GLU A 90 -7.87 9.37 14.67
N GLU A 91 -6.71 8.73 14.49
CA GLU A 91 -6.25 7.63 15.34
C GLU A 91 -5.57 8.09 16.64
N LEU A 92 -4.77 9.17 16.57
CA LEU A 92 -3.91 9.60 17.68
C LEU A 92 -4.18 11.04 18.14
N ASP A 93 -5.11 11.76 17.51
CA ASP A 93 -5.43 13.17 17.76
C ASP A 93 -4.19 14.08 17.69
N ILE A 94 -3.31 13.87 16.70
CA ILE A 94 -2.08 14.66 16.52
C ILE A 94 -2.04 15.37 15.18
N VAL A 95 -1.36 16.51 15.16
CA VAL A 95 -0.91 17.21 13.95
C VAL A 95 0.58 16.92 13.76
N VAL A 96 0.98 16.60 12.55
CA VAL A 96 2.33 16.16 12.25
C VAL A 96 3.03 17.03 11.23
N LYS A 97 4.36 17.12 11.36
CA LYS A 97 5.28 17.56 10.31
C LYS A 97 5.73 16.32 9.54
N ILE A 98 5.49 16.30 8.23
CA ILE A 98 5.86 15.17 7.37
C ILE A 98 7.27 15.41 6.84
N GLY A 99 8.14 14.45 7.08
CA GLY A 99 9.54 14.42 6.63
C GLY A 99 9.73 13.56 5.37
N VAL A 100 10.84 12.84 5.32
CA VAL A 100 11.22 12.01 4.17
C VAL A 100 10.40 10.74 4.10
N GLU A 101 10.17 10.26 2.88
CA GLU A 101 9.56 8.96 2.64
C GLU A 101 10.56 7.83 2.90
N VAL A 102 10.12 6.79 3.58
CA VAL A 102 10.87 5.56 3.84
C VAL A 102 10.54 4.55 2.76
N THR A 103 11.40 4.43 1.78
CA THR A 103 11.21 3.53 0.63
C THR A 103 11.91 2.18 0.84
N PRO A 104 11.43 1.10 0.19
CA PRO A 104 12.15 -0.16 0.15
C PRO A 104 13.54 -0.01 -0.50
N ASP A 105 14.52 -0.84 -0.10
CA ASP A 105 15.84 -0.98 -0.77
C ASP A 105 15.73 -1.75 -2.11
N THR A 106 14.61 -1.67 -2.78
CA THR A 106 14.30 -2.36 -4.04
C THR A 106 13.73 -1.33 -5.03
N PRO A 107 13.59 -1.67 -6.33
CA PRO A 107 12.97 -0.76 -7.32
C PRO A 107 11.49 -0.43 -7.06
N LEU A 108 10.89 -1.00 -6.02
CA LEU A 108 9.50 -0.75 -5.66
C LEU A 108 9.34 0.66 -5.08
N SER A 109 8.26 1.34 -5.46
CA SER A 109 7.90 2.67 -4.94
C SER A 109 7.08 2.62 -3.64
N ALA A 110 6.61 1.43 -3.24
CA ALA A 110 5.81 1.20 -2.05
C ALA A 110 6.11 -0.18 -1.44
N TRP A 111 5.74 -0.35 -0.18
CA TRP A 111 5.91 -1.59 0.57
C TRP A 111 4.74 -2.53 0.27
N PRO A 112 4.96 -3.76 -0.25
CA PRO A 112 3.88 -4.70 -0.47
C PRO A 112 3.36 -5.24 0.87
N LEU A 113 2.05 -5.13 1.13
CA LEU A 113 1.40 -5.69 2.31
C LEU A 113 0.78 -7.06 2.01
N LYS A 114 0.07 -7.15 0.89
CA LYS A 114 -0.55 -8.36 0.34
C LYS A 114 -0.98 -8.08 -1.11
N PRO A 115 -1.35 -9.09 -1.91
CA PRO A 115 -1.83 -8.87 -3.26
C PRO A 115 -2.93 -7.79 -3.33
N GLY A 116 -2.73 -6.76 -4.12
CA GLY A 116 -3.64 -5.64 -4.29
C GLY A 116 -3.65 -4.63 -3.12
N LEU A 117 -2.66 -4.67 -2.21
CA LEU A 117 -2.50 -3.71 -1.13
C LEU A 117 -1.04 -3.35 -0.93
N GLU A 118 -0.73 -2.05 -1.01
CA GLU A 118 0.62 -1.50 -0.84
C GLU A 118 0.60 -0.36 0.17
N MET A 119 1.75 -0.13 0.84
CA MET A 119 1.91 0.96 1.81
C MET A 119 3.03 1.91 1.40
N ARG A 120 2.78 3.20 1.52
CA ARG A 120 3.81 4.24 1.53
C ARG A 120 4.00 4.77 2.94
N VAL A 121 5.25 5.01 3.32
CA VAL A 121 5.60 5.31 4.71
C VAL A 121 6.46 6.56 4.78
N TRP A 122 6.21 7.44 5.75
CA TRP A 122 7.00 8.64 5.99
C TRP A 122 7.50 8.75 7.42
N LEU A 123 8.69 9.31 7.59
CA LEU A 123 9.08 9.85 8.88
C LEU A 123 8.21 11.06 9.17
N VAL A 124 7.64 11.11 10.37
CA VAL A 124 6.85 12.26 10.83
C VAL A 124 7.25 12.66 12.25
N SER A 125 7.03 13.91 12.62
CA SER A 125 7.17 14.37 13.99
C SER A 125 5.96 15.21 14.41
N THR A 126 5.75 15.35 15.71
CA THR A 126 4.72 16.21 16.27
C THR A 126 5.30 17.04 17.42
N ASP A 127 4.73 18.20 17.65
CA ASP A 127 5.08 19.04 18.82
C ASP A 127 4.32 18.59 20.08
N ARG A 128 3.46 17.57 19.98
CA ARG A 128 2.70 17.03 21.13
C ARG A 128 3.60 16.11 21.96
N PRO A 129 3.80 16.40 23.26
CA PRO A 129 4.75 15.62 24.09
C PRO A 129 4.22 14.23 24.45
N GLU A 130 2.90 14.08 24.57
CA GLU A 130 2.24 12.83 24.92
C GLU A 130 1.29 12.40 23.83
N ILE A 131 1.35 11.11 23.47
CA ILE A 131 0.52 10.50 22.44
C ILE A 131 -0.38 9.45 23.11
N SER A 132 -1.68 9.62 22.94
CA SER A 132 -2.68 8.64 23.39
C SER A 132 -2.98 7.65 22.29
N PRO A 133 -3.25 6.37 22.60
CA PRO A 133 -3.50 5.31 21.61
C PRO A 133 -4.84 5.47 20.87
N GLY A 134 -5.69 6.44 21.22
CA GLY A 134 -7.02 6.59 20.66
C GLY A 134 -7.90 5.35 20.89
N THR A 135 -8.79 5.06 19.93
CA THR A 135 -9.67 3.87 19.99
C THR A 135 -9.17 2.71 19.12
N SER A 136 -8.28 2.98 18.18
CA SER A 136 -7.76 2.01 17.21
C SER A 136 -6.68 1.11 17.79
N HIS A 137 -5.99 1.58 18.84
CA HIS A 137 -4.85 0.91 19.44
C HIS A 137 -5.07 0.64 20.93
N MET A 138 -4.47 -0.43 21.44
CA MET A 138 -4.50 -0.76 22.88
C MET A 138 -3.52 0.12 23.66
N GLN A 139 -2.38 0.41 23.05
CA GLN A 139 -1.33 1.27 23.58
C GLN A 139 -0.42 1.76 22.45
N VAL A 140 0.34 2.81 22.75
CA VAL A 140 1.46 3.27 21.94
C VAL A 140 2.72 3.25 22.79
N LYS A 141 3.88 3.03 22.15
CA LYS A 141 5.16 2.94 22.85
C LYS A 141 6.27 3.57 22.03
N TRP A 142 7.01 4.48 22.63
CA TRP A 142 8.27 4.95 22.07
C TRP A 142 9.34 3.87 22.24
N VAL A 143 9.98 3.48 21.14
CA VAL A 143 10.99 2.42 21.13
C VAL A 143 12.28 2.91 20.45
N THR A 144 13.41 2.51 21.01
CA THR A 144 14.69 2.61 20.32
C THR A 144 14.83 1.52 19.27
N PRO A 145 15.78 1.61 18.31
CA PRO A 145 16.06 0.55 17.34
C PRO A 145 16.20 -0.85 17.96
N VAL A 146 16.88 -0.94 19.09
CA VAL A 146 17.08 -2.23 19.79
C VAL A 146 15.77 -2.77 20.35
N GLN A 147 15.01 -1.92 21.07
CA GLN A 147 13.72 -2.30 21.64
C GLN A 147 12.67 -2.67 20.59
N ALA A 148 12.75 -2.07 19.39
CA ALA A 148 11.83 -2.39 18.30
C ALA A 148 11.97 -3.85 17.83
N LEU A 149 13.15 -4.46 17.94
CA LEU A 149 13.39 -5.85 17.52
C LEU A 149 12.70 -6.86 18.45
N ASP A 150 12.36 -6.47 19.68
CA ASP A 150 11.70 -7.33 20.67
C ASP A 150 10.17 -7.31 20.55
N LEU A 151 9.62 -6.43 19.68
CA LEU A 151 8.18 -6.30 19.53
C LEU A 151 7.63 -7.32 18.51
N ASN A 152 6.42 -7.82 18.79
CA ASN A 152 5.68 -8.70 17.86
C ASN A 152 4.99 -7.85 16.77
N TRP A 153 5.75 -7.40 15.78
CA TRP A 153 5.24 -6.63 14.66
C TRP A 153 4.34 -7.43 13.74
N LEU A 154 3.42 -6.76 13.05
CA LEU A 154 2.78 -7.32 11.87
C LEU A 154 3.86 -7.72 10.85
N ALA A 155 3.71 -8.90 10.24
CA ALA A 155 4.70 -9.43 9.32
C ALA A 155 5.04 -8.47 8.15
N PRO A 156 4.08 -7.74 7.55
CA PRO A 156 4.37 -6.75 6.50
C PRO A 156 5.17 -5.54 6.99
N ASP A 157 5.14 -5.21 8.29
CA ASP A 157 5.83 -4.04 8.85
C ASP A 157 7.30 -4.34 9.19
N LEU A 158 7.66 -5.61 9.37
CA LEU A 158 9.04 -6.00 9.70
C LEU A 158 10.10 -5.48 8.71
N PRO A 159 9.91 -5.53 7.39
CA PRO A 159 10.87 -4.93 6.45
C PRO A 159 11.04 -3.43 6.66
N ILE A 160 9.93 -2.72 6.96
CA ILE A 160 9.92 -1.28 7.23
C ILE A 160 10.72 -0.97 8.50
N VAL A 161 10.49 -1.72 9.58
CA VAL A 161 11.23 -1.60 10.85
C VAL A 161 12.74 -1.74 10.61
N ARG A 162 13.16 -2.75 9.84
CA ARG A 162 14.58 -2.95 9.50
C ARG A 162 15.17 -1.79 8.73
N GLN A 163 14.41 -1.22 7.79
CA GLN A 163 14.84 -0.06 7.02
C GLN A 163 14.99 1.19 7.89
N ILE A 164 14.05 1.42 8.81
CA ILE A 164 14.13 2.53 9.76
C ILE A 164 15.38 2.39 10.65
N ILE A 165 15.65 1.20 11.18
CA ILE A 165 16.84 0.94 11.98
C ILE A 165 18.12 1.24 11.22
N LYS A 166 18.21 0.87 9.94
CA LYS A 166 19.35 1.21 9.07
C LYS A 166 19.49 2.73 8.89
N LEU A 167 18.40 3.44 8.62
CA LEU A 167 18.39 4.89 8.44
C LEU A 167 18.85 5.62 9.70
N MET A 168 18.36 5.19 10.87
CA MET A 168 18.76 5.77 12.15
C MET A 168 20.23 5.52 12.45
N ALA A 169 20.74 4.33 12.19
CA ALA A 169 22.17 4.00 12.36
C ALA A 169 23.08 4.82 11.42
N ALA A 170 22.67 5.01 10.16
CA ALA A 170 23.42 5.82 9.19
C ALA A 170 23.43 7.32 9.54
N GLY A 171 22.36 7.82 10.17
CA GLY A 171 22.28 9.20 10.68
C GLY A 171 23.24 9.47 11.84
N GLN A 172 23.39 8.50 12.74
CA GLN A 172 24.31 8.60 13.91
C GLN A 172 25.77 8.61 13.50
N GLY A 173 26.15 7.90 12.41
CA GLY A 173 27.53 7.85 11.92
C GLY A 173 28.04 9.20 11.35
N LYS A 174 27.19 10.13 10.99
CA LYS A 174 27.56 11.45 10.48
C LYS A 174 27.90 12.47 11.59
N CYS A 175 27.48 12.22 12.83
CA CYS A 175 27.73 13.12 13.98
C CYS A 175 29.10 12.91 14.65
N VAL A 176 29.83 11.85 14.30
CA VAL A 176 31.13 11.50 14.97
C VAL A 176 32.35 12.06 14.20
N GLN A 177 32.14 12.75 13.07
CA GLN A 177 33.23 13.31 12.24
C GLN A 177 33.22 14.86 12.17
N SER A 178 32.86 15.51 13.26
CA SER A 178 33.00 16.99 13.34
C SER A 178 33.86 17.39 14.52
#